data_c2dcd879e2abcc4bd538f1183998abf7
#
_entry.id   c2dcd879e2abcc4bd538f1183998abf7
#
_cell.length_a   1.000
_cell.length_b   1.000
_cell.length_c   1.000
_cell.angle_alpha   90.00
_cell.angle_beta   90.00
_cell.angle_gamma   90.00
#
_symmetry.space_group_name_H-M   'P 1'
#
loop_
_entity.id
_entity.type
_entity.pdbx_description
1 polymer ?
#
loop_
_entity_poly.entity_id
_entity_poly.type
_entity_poly.pdbx_seq_one_letter_code
_entity_poly.pdbx_strand_id
1 'polypeptide(L)'
;MSEFVYRNKEELLYSQRVAQLSKALWRVIEKDWQCWIKPYDLNINEHHILTITYYMKGASVSDVAKYGSMHVSTAFNFSKKLEERGYLTFSKRDDDKRNTYIEITPAGKALIDEANRHYFDTPHAILEGSLKIKELYGRFPEFLEVTAIVRNIYGNEFIEMLEQSFQNLSHTLDTIDDVKHSELMKEA
;
A
#
# COMPACT_ATOMS: atom_id res chain seq x y z
N MET A 1 -6.72 25.82 -13.79
CA MET A 1 -7.82 25.14 -13.07
C MET A 1 -9.08 25.37 -13.87
N SER A 2 -9.58 24.33 -14.59
CA SER A 2 -10.86 24.43 -15.27
C SER A 2 -11.97 24.44 -14.21
N GLU A 3 -12.85 25.43 -14.26
CA GLU A 3 -14.08 25.45 -13.47
C GLU A 3 -14.95 24.26 -13.92
N PHE A 4 -14.85 23.16 -13.17
CA PHE A 4 -15.84 22.08 -13.26
C PHE A 4 -17.12 22.56 -12.57
N VAL A 5 -18.00 23.17 -13.32
CA VAL A 5 -19.37 23.43 -12.87
C VAL A 5 -20.14 22.13 -13.01
N TYR A 6 -20.63 21.56 -11.91
CA TYR A 6 -21.56 20.43 -11.95
C TYR A 6 -22.79 20.82 -12.78
N ARG A 7 -22.89 20.26 -13.98
CA ARG A 7 -23.90 20.67 -14.96
C ARG A 7 -25.25 19.99 -14.76
N ASN A 8 -25.30 18.91 -13.96
CA ASN A 8 -26.55 18.19 -13.75
C ASN A 8 -26.60 17.45 -12.40
N LYS A 9 -27.81 17.04 -12.02
CA LYS A 9 -28.12 16.29 -10.79
C LYS A 9 -27.39 14.95 -10.71
N GLU A 10 -27.20 14.26 -11.83
CA GLU A 10 -26.57 12.95 -11.92
C GLU A 10 -25.10 13.01 -11.48
N GLU A 11 -24.34 13.98 -12.00
CA GLU A 11 -22.94 14.19 -11.66
C GLU A 11 -22.75 14.47 -10.17
N LEU A 12 -23.63 15.31 -9.58
CA LEU A 12 -23.60 15.60 -8.15
C LEU A 12 -23.87 14.35 -7.32
N LEU A 13 -24.92 13.60 -7.66
CA LEU A 13 -25.30 12.37 -6.93
C LEU A 13 -24.20 11.31 -7.04
N TYR A 14 -23.60 11.15 -8.22
CA TYR A 14 -22.46 10.27 -8.42
C TYR A 14 -21.28 10.65 -7.51
N SER A 15 -20.84 11.91 -7.55
CA SER A 15 -19.73 12.40 -6.74
C SER A 15 -19.97 12.21 -5.25
N GLN A 16 -21.18 12.51 -4.76
CA GLN A 16 -21.55 12.31 -3.36
C GLN A 16 -21.53 10.82 -2.96
N ARG A 17 -22.02 9.94 -3.83
CA ARG A 17 -22.01 8.50 -3.59
C ARG A 17 -20.58 7.96 -3.50
N VAL A 18 -19.72 8.32 -4.44
CA VAL A 18 -18.29 7.92 -4.42
C VAL A 18 -17.63 8.41 -3.14
N ALA A 19 -17.81 9.68 -2.77
CA ALA A 19 -17.20 10.24 -1.56
C ALA A 19 -17.65 9.50 -0.28
N GLN A 20 -18.94 9.23 -0.14
CA GLN A 20 -19.50 8.56 1.04
C GLN A 20 -19.04 7.09 1.13
N LEU A 21 -19.09 6.35 0.02
CA LEU A 21 -18.65 4.95 -0.02
C LEU A 21 -17.15 4.84 0.24
N SER A 22 -16.34 5.69 -0.40
CA SER A 22 -14.87 5.71 -0.18
C SER A 22 -14.54 6.03 1.27
N LYS A 23 -15.23 6.98 1.89
CA LYS A 23 -15.04 7.32 3.31
C LYS A 23 -15.42 6.16 4.23
N ALA A 24 -16.51 5.47 3.95
CA ALA A 24 -16.95 4.31 4.72
C ALA A 24 -15.96 3.16 4.62
N LEU A 25 -15.50 2.81 3.41
CA LEU A 25 -14.46 1.79 3.19
C LEU A 25 -13.15 2.19 3.86
N TRP A 26 -12.68 3.42 3.67
CA TRP A 26 -11.43 3.88 4.28
C TRP A 26 -11.45 3.76 5.80
N ARG A 27 -12.57 4.11 6.45
CA ARG A 27 -12.69 4.01 7.90
C ARG A 27 -12.47 2.59 8.43
N VAL A 28 -12.95 1.60 7.71
CA VAL A 28 -12.77 0.18 8.05
C VAL A 28 -11.34 -0.27 7.75
N ILE A 29 -10.85 0.04 6.55
CA ILE A 29 -9.47 -0.27 6.13
C ILE A 29 -8.45 0.33 7.11
N GLU A 30 -8.62 1.60 7.48
CA GLU A 30 -7.74 2.28 8.44
C GLU A 30 -7.68 1.55 9.78
N LYS A 31 -8.83 1.13 10.30
CA LYS A 31 -8.91 0.38 11.56
C LYS A 31 -8.22 -0.98 11.47
N ASP A 32 -8.52 -1.74 10.42
CA ASP A 32 -7.93 -3.07 10.20
C ASP A 32 -6.41 -2.96 10.04
N TRP A 33 -5.95 -1.99 9.25
CA TRP A 33 -4.54 -1.73 9.02
C TRP A 33 -3.82 -1.34 10.31
N GLN A 34 -4.37 -0.42 11.12
CA GLN A 34 -3.81 -0.05 12.42
C GLN A 34 -3.72 -1.24 13.38
N CYS A 35 -4.73 -2.10 13.41
CA CYS A 35 -4.71 -3.31 14.23
C CYS A 35 -3.57 -4.26 13.80
N TRP A 36 -3.44 -4.50 12.52
CA TRP A 36 -2.43 -5.37 11.96
C TRP A 36 -1.00 -4.91 12.27
N ILE A 37 -0.69 -3.63 12.05
CA ILE A 37 0.68 -3.11 12.21
C ILE A 37 1.04 -2.69 13.63
N LYS A 38 0.08 -2.68 14.55
CA LYS A 38 0.28 -2.26 15.95
C LYS A 38 1.42 -3.01 16.67
N PRO A 39 1.60 -4.34 16.52
CA PRO A 39 2.69 -5.07 17.17
C PRO A 39 4.10 -4.60 16.76
N TYR A 40 4.22 -3.95 15.60
CA TYR A 40 5.49 -3.50 15.02
C TYR A 40 5.83 -2.05 15.35
N ASP A 41 5.01 -1.39 16.18
CA ASP A 41 5.17 0.03 16.53
C ASP A 41 5.29 0.92 15.28
N LEU A 42 4.43 0.67 14.29
CA LEU A 42 4.31 1.44 13.06
C LEU A 42 2.95 2.13 13.00
N ASN A 43 2.92 3.33 12.44
CA ASN A 43 1.68 3.92 11.95
C ASN A 43 1.48 3.59 10.45
N ILE A 44 0.29 3.87 9.92
CA ILE A 44 -0.07 3.55 8.54
C ILE A 44 0.90 4.18 7.54
N ASN A 45 1.31 5.45 7.74
CA ASN A 45 2.24 6.12 6.82
C ASN A 45 3.63 5.48 6.87
N GLU A 46 4.13 5.13 8.05
CA GLU A 46 5.41 4.45 8.21
C GLU A 46 5.41 3.08 7.54
N HIS A 47 4.39 2.28 7.78
CA HIS A 47 4.23 0.98 7.12
C HIS A 47 4.13 1.13 5.60
N HIS A 48 3.32 2.08 5.11
CA HIS A 48 3.14 2.30 3.68
C HIS A 48 4.44 2.75 3.00
N ILE A 49 5.23 3.64 3.64
CA ILE A 49 6.55 4.06 3.15
C ILE A 49 7.51 2.86 3.06
N LEU A 50 7.56 2.02 4.10
CA LEU A 50 8.38 0.81 4.07
C LEU A 50 7.96 -0.14 2.95
N THR A 51 6.66 -0.34 2.76
CA THR A 51 6.11 -1.19 1.69
C THR A 51 6.48 -0.66 0.30
N ILE A 52 6.31 0.64 0.06
CA ILE A 52 6.68 1.27 -1.22
C ILE A 52 8.18 1.11 -1.48
N THR A 53 9.03 1.41 -0.49
CA THR A 53 10.49 1.31 -0.65
C THR A 53 10.97 -0.13 -0.80
N TYR A 54 10.27 -1.09 -0.18
CA TYR A 54 10.55 -2.52 -0.33
C TYR A 54 10.37 -2.97 -1.80
N TYR A 55 9.27 -2.57 -2.44
CA TYR A 55 8.92 -3.04 -3.78
C TYR A 55 9.56 -2.19 -4.91
N MET A 56 9.88 -0.93 -4.67
CA MET A 56 10.45 -0.05 -5.70
C MET A 56 11.97 -0.12 -5.83
N LYS A 57 12.69 -0.79 -4.92
CA LYS A 57 14.16 -0.92 -4.92
C LYS A 57 14.87 0.44 -5.05
N GLY A 58 14.51 1.39 -4.19
CA GLY A 58 15.07 2.74 -4.17
C GLY A 58 14.18 3.75 -4.88
N ALA A 59 13.36 4.44 -4.11
CA ALA A 59 12.45 5.49 -4.56
C ALA A 59 12.94 6.86 -4.11
N SER A 60 12.66 7.91 -4.87
CA SER A 60 12.82 9.27 -4.35
C SER A 60 11.75 9.57 -3.30
N VAL A 61 12.01 10.54 -2.40
CA VAL A 61 10.99 11.02 -1.45
C VAL A 61 9.72 11.48 -2.18
N SER A 62 9.87 12.06 -3.37
CA SER A 62 8.76 12.51 -4.21
C SER A 62 7.94 11.34 -4.76
N ASP A 63 8.61 10.25 -5.16
CA ASP A 63 7.92 9.03 -5.60
C ASP A 63 7.14 8.40 -4.45
N VAL A 64 7.78 8.27 -3.27
CA VAL A 64 7.12 7.76 -2.07
C VAL A 64 5.89 8.60 -1.70
N ALA A 65 5.98 9.91 -1.79
CA ALA A 65 4.86 10.81 -1.56
C ALA A 65 3.73 10.60 -2.59
N LYS A 66 4.08 10.51 -3.88
CA LYS A 66 3.15 10.27 -4.98
C LYS A 66 2.41 8.96 -4.79
N TYR A 67 3.14 7.86 -4.62
CA TYR A 67 2.57 6.52 -4.52
C TYR A 67 1.92 6.23 -3.16
N GLY A 68 2.39 6.88 -2.11
CA GLY A 68 1.77 6.85 -0.78
C GLY A 68 0.55 7.76 -0.64
N SER A 69 0.18 8.50 -1.69
CA SER A 69 -0.93 9.48 -1.67
C SER A 69 -0.82 10.46 -0.49
N MET A 70 0.41 10.94 -0.21
CA MET A 70 0.72 11.83 0.90
C MET A 70 1.52 13.05 0.45
N HIS A 71 1.59 14.09 1.29
CA HIS A 71 2.46 15.24 1.01
C HIS A 71 3.94 14.87 1.09
N VAL A 72 4.78 15.50 0.26
CA VAL A 72 6.24 15.26 0.25
C VAL A 72 6.87 15.51 1.63
N SER A 73 6.42 16.54 2.35
CA SER A 73 6.87 16.80 3.72
C SER A 73 6.49 15.68 4.71
N THR A 74 5.32 15.08 4.52
CA THR A 74 4.87 13.93 5.33
C THR A 74 5.75 12.71 5.04
N ALA A 75 5.96 12.39 3.76
CA ALA A 75 6.86 11.31 3.34
C ALA A 75 8.27 11.49 3.90
N PHE A 76 8.83 12.71 3.79
CA PHE A 76 10.16 13.01 4.31
C PHE A 76 10.25 12.82 5.83
N ASN A 77 9.30 13.38 6.58
CA ASN A 77 9.34 13.35 8.06
C ASN A 77 9.19 11.92 8.60
N PHE A 78 8.29 11.11 8.05
CA PHE A 78 8.17 9.71 8.45
C PHE A 78 9.36 8.86 8.01
N SER A 79 9.91 9.11 6.82
CA SER A 79 11.12 8.43 6.37
C SER A 79 12.32 8.74 7.27
N LYS A 80 12.45 9.97 7.77
CA LYS A 80 13.48 10.32 8.76
C LYS A 80 13.34 9.53 10.06
N LYS A 81 12.13 9.40 10.60
CA LYS A 81 11.88 8.57 11.78
C LYS A 81 12.23 7.11 11.55
N LEU A 82 11.93 6.59 10.36
CA LEU A 82 12.28 5.22 9.98
C LEU A 82 13.80 5.03 9.79
N GLU A 83 14.52 6.05 9.29
CA GLU A 83 15.98 6.07 9.25
C GLU A 83 16.58 6.02 10.67
N GLU A 84 16.09 6.86 11.60
CA GLU A 84 16.51 6.87 13.00
C GLU A 84 16.30 5.51 13.68
N ARG A 85 15.27 4.75 13.26
CA ARG A 85 15.00 3.37 13.72
C ARG A 85 15.81 2.31 12.96
N GLY A 86 16.60 2.68 11.98
CA GLY A 86 17.46 1.79 11.21
C GLY A 86 16.74 0.99 10.11
N TYR A 87 15.51 1.34 9.75
CA TYR A 87 14.72 0.63 8.73
C TYR A 87 14.89 1.18 7.33
N LEU A 88 15.32 2.44 7.20
CA LEU A 88 15.62 3.10 5.93
C LEU A 88 17.02 3.73 5.96
N THR A 89 17.54 4.02 4.76
CA THR A 89 18.70 4.88 4.56
C THR A 89 18.37 5.91 3.49
N PHE A 90 18.93 7.12 3.66
CA PHE A 90 18.87 8.16 2.66
C PHE A 90 20.13 8.18 1.82
N SER A 91 19.99 8.38 0.53
CA SER A 91 21.12 8.49 -0.40
C SER A 91 20.91 9.66 -1.39
N LYS A 92 22.00 10.08 -1.99
CA LYS A 92 22.02 10.98 -3.15
C LYS A 92 22.62 10.22 -4.30
N ARG A 93 22.11 10.41 -5.52
CA ARG A 93 22.67 9.84 -6.73
C ARG A 93 23.52 10.88 -7.44
N ASP A 94 24.64 10.48 -8.00
CA ASP A 94 25.55 11.40 -8.70
C ASP A 94 24.94 12.01 -9.96
N ASP A 95 24.06 11.27 -10.61
CA ASP A 95 23.31 11.64 -11.79
C ASP A 95 22.06 12.47 -11.48
N ASP A 96 21.60 12.46 -10.22
CA ASP A 96 20.44 13.24 -9.76
C ASP A 96 20.62 13.80 -8.34
N LYS A 97 21.34 14.91 -8.28
CA LYS A 97 21.60 15.63 -7.00
C LYS A 97 20.39 16.40 -6.46
N ARG A 98 19.32 16.55 -7.24
CA ARG A 98 18.12 17.31 -6.85
C ARG A 98 17.22 16.48 -5.95
N ASN A 99 17.11 15.19 -6.23
CA ASN A 99 16.27 14.29 -5.47
C ASN A 99 17.04 13.67 -4.29
N THR A 100 16.30 13.32 -3.27
CA THR A 100 16.76 12.50 -2.15
C THR A 100 16.11 11.14 -2.29
N TYR A 101 16.92 10.09 -2.33
CA TYR A 101 16.47 8.71 -2.48
C TYR A 101 16.40 8.03 -1.12
N ILE A 102 15.52 7.07 -1.01
CA ILE A 102 15.29 6.26 0.19
C ILE A 102 15.42 4.80 -0.21
N GLU A 103 16.17 4.05 0.57
CA GLU A 103 16.35 2.61 0.40
C GLU A 103 16.01 1.89 1.69
N ILE A 104 15.33 0.76 1.56
CA ILE A 104 15.00 -0.07 2.70
C ILE A 104 16.22 -0.89 3.14
N THR A 105 16.49 -0.93 4.45
CA THR A 105 17.55 -1.74 5.01
C THR A 105 17.15 -3.22 5.14
N PRO A 106 18.09 -4.13 5.37
CA PRO A 106 17.77 -5.52 5.71
C PRO A 106 16.83 -5.65 6.92
N ALA A 107 16.99 -4.79 7.94
CA ALA A 107 16.11 -4.75 9.10
C ALA A 107 14.69 -4.29 8.73
N GLY A 108 14.56 -3.27 7.87
CA GLY A 108 13.27 -2.82 7.36
C GLY A 108 12.57 -3.91 6.53
N LYS A 109 13.31 -4.64 5.69
CA LYS A 109 12.76 -5.78 4.93
C LYS A 109 12.24 -6.87 5.85
N ALA A 110 13.05 -7.29 6.83
CA ALA A 110 12.66 -8.31 7.79
C ALA A 110 11.39 -7.93 8.56
N LEU A 111 11.25 -6.65 8.92
CA LEU A 111 10.05 -6.13 9.59
C LEU A 111 8.80 -6.26 8.71
N ILE A 112 8.88 -5.89 7.43
CA ILE A 112 7.75 -6.01 6.49
C ILE A 112 7.42 -7.48 6.21
N ASP A 113 8.43 -8.34 6.02
CA ASP A 113 8.21 -9.77 5.80
C ASP A 113 7.54 -10.43 7.01
N GLU A 114 7.92 -10.03 8.23
CA GLU A 114 7.27 -10.50 9.45
C GLU A 114 5.83 -9.99 9.56
N ALA A 115 5.58 -8.72 9.30
CA ALA A 115 4.23 -8.16 9.30
C ALA A 115 3.32 -8.89 8.30
N ASN A 116 3.82 -9.16 7.09
CA ASN A 116 3.07 -9.89 6.05
C ASN A 116 2.73 -11.34 6.48
N ARG A 117 3.67 -12.05 7.16
CA ARG A 117 3.40 -13.41 7.67
C ARG A 117 2.27 -13.45 8.71
N HIS A 118 2.13 -12.40 9.51
CA HIS A 118 1.12 -12.29 10.56
C HIS A 118 -0.13 -11.51 10.13
N TYR A 119 -0.31 -11.29 8.83
CA TYR A 119 -1.47 -10.53 8.33
C TYR A 119 -2.80 -11.12 8.80
N PHE A 120 -2.94 -12.45 8.73
CA PHE A 120 -4.19 -13.15 9.08
C PHE A 120 -4.38 -13.39 10.59
N ASP A 121 -3.41 -13.00 11.43
CA ASP A 121 -3.54 -13.12 12.90
C ASP A 121 -4.49 -12.04 13.47
N THR A 122 -4.89 -11.07 12.65
CA THR A 122 -5.86 -10.03 12.99
C THR A 122 -7.11 -10.12 12.12
N PRO A 123 -8.31 -9.74 12.65
CA PRO A 123 -9.51 -9.65 11.85
C PRO A 123 -9.40 -8.57 10.77
N HIS A 124 -9.92 -8.87 9.57
CA HIS A 124 -9.98 -7.94 8.44
C HIS A 124 -11.41 -7.84 7.93
N ALA A 125 -12.15 -6.83 8.39
CA ALA A 125 -13.57 -6.67 8.07
C ALA A 125 -13.83 -6.46 6.56
N ILE A 126 -12.88 -5.85 5.82
CA ILE A 126 -12.96 -5.76 4.36
C ILE A 126 -12.89 -7.15 3.72
N LEU A 127 -11.96 -8.00 4.18
CA LEU A 127 -11.86 -9.37 3.69
C LEU A 127 -13.12 -10.17 3.99
N GLU A 128 -13.61 -10.12 5.24
CA GLU A 128 -14.84 -10.82 5.66
C GLU A 128 -16.05 -10.39 4.82
N GLY A 129 -16.22 -9.08 4.59
CA GLY A 129 -17.27 -8.56 3.73
C GLY A 129 -17.14 -9.01 2.27
N SER A 130 -15.91 -9.11 1.76
CA SER A 130 -15.62 -9.53 0.40
C SER A 130 -15.79 -11.05 0.19
N LEU A 131 -15.54 -11.87 1.21
CA LEU A 131 -15.72 -13.32 1.14
C LEU A 131 -17.17 -13.71 0.84
N LYS A 132 -18.15 -12.99 1.39
CA LYS A 132 -19.59 -13.20 1.08
C LYS A 132 -19.91 -12.98 -0.40
N ILE A 133 -19.22 -12.02 -1.03
CA ILE A 133 -19.35 -11.76 -2.47
C ILE A 133 -18.66 -12.86 -3.26
N LYS A 134 -17.47 -13.30 -2.81
CA LYS A 134 -16.74 -14.42 -3.42
C LYS A 134 -17.54 -15.71 -3.37
N GLU A 135 -18.21 -16.03 -2.27
CA GLU A 135 -19.10 -17.17 -2.14
C GLU A 135 -20.25 -17.13 -3.16
N LEU A 136 -20.84 -15.94 -3.38
CA LEU A 136 -21.99 -15.76 -4.28
C LEU A 136 -21.57 -15.81 -5.77
N TYR A 137 -20.42 -15.22 -6.13
CA TYR A 137 -20.01 -15.03 -7.53
C TYR A 137 -18.76 -15.85 -7.93
N GLY A 138 -18.18 -16.64 -7.03
CA GLY A 138 -16.99 -17.47 -7.30
C GLY A 138 -15.67 -16.68 -7.39
N ARG A 139 -15.68 -15.36 -7.20
CA ARG A 139 -14.50 -14.49 -7.28
C ARG A 139 -14.62 -13.29 -6.35
N PHE A 140 -13.49 -12.72 -5.96
CA PHE A 140 -13.47 -11.44 -5.26
C PHE A 140 -14.03 -10.30 -6.14
N PRO A 141 -14.56 -9.22 -5.51
CA PRO A 141 -14.97 -8.02 -6.25
C PRO A 141 -13.82 -7.44 -7.06
N GLU A 142 -14.08 -7.06 -8.28
CA GLU A 142 -13.14 -6.32 -9.12
C GLU A 142 -13.35 -4.81 -8.95
N PHE A 143 -12.28 -4.03 -9.18
CA PHE A 143 -12.25 -2.59 -9.03
C PHE A 143 -11.97 -1.87 -10.35
N LEU A 144 -12.46 -2.42 -11.48
CA LEU A 144 -12.13 -1.93 -12.82
C LEU A 144 -12.44 -0.44 -13.01
N GLU A 145 -13.65 0.00 -12.63
CA GLU A 145 -14.04 1.40 -12.76
C GLU A 145 -13.29 2.31 -11.79
N VAL A 146 -13.05 1.84 -10.57
CA VAL A 146 -12.25 2.60 -9.58
C VAL A 146 -10.82 2.73 -10.06
N THR A 147 -10.22 1.66 -10.58
CA THR A 147 -8.87 1.68 -11.16
C THR A 147 -8.79 2.65 -12.35
N ALA A 148 -9.83 2.67 -13.21
CA ALA A 148 -9.88 3.61 -14.34
C ALA A 148 -9.97 5.07 -13.85
N ILE A 149 -10.75 5.36 -12.82
CA ILE A 149 -10.85 6.69 -12.22
C ILE A 149 -9.49 7.12 -11.63
N VAL A 150 -8.84 6.24 -10.86
CA VAL A 150 -7.52 6.49 -10.27
C VAL A 150 -6.48 6.73 -11.38
N ARG A 151 -6.49 5.93 -12.45
CA ARG A 151 -5.62 6.12 -13.61
C ARG A 151 -5.81 7.49 -14.28
N ASN A 152 -7.05 7.93 -14.43
CA ASN A 152 -7.34 9.25 -15.02
C ASN A 152 -6.88 10.42 -14.14
N ILE A 153 -6.83 10.23 -12.82
CA ILE A 153 -6.40 11.25 -11.85
C ILE A 153 -4.87 11.28 -11.69
N TYR A 154 -4.25 10.10 -11.53
CA TYR A 154 -2.83 9.98 -11.14
C TYR A 154 -1.90 9.57 -12.30
N GLY A 155 -2.46 9.13 -13.44
CA GLY A 155 -1.72 8.68 -14.62
C GLY A 155 -1.41 7.16 -14.63
N ASN A 156 -0.92 6.69 -15.78
CA ASN A 156 -0.60 5.26 -15.97
C ASN A 156 0.51 4.78 -15.05
N GLU A 157 1.57 5.58 -14.85
CA GLU A 157 2.70 5.23 -14.00
C GLU A 157 2.29 4.82 -12.58
N PHE A 158 1.27 5.51 -12.03
CA PHE A 158 0.75 5.19 -10.70
C PHE A 158 0.15 3.78 -10.66
N ILE A 159 -0.64 3.42 -11.67
CA ILE A 159 -1.27 2.09 -11.75
C ILE A 159 -0.22 1.00 -12.01
N GLU A 160 0.73 1.25 -12.91
CA GLU A 160 1.84 0.32 -13.21
C GLU A 160 2.65 0.01 -11.95
N MET A 161 2.94 1.01 -11.13
CA MET A 161 3.63 0.83 -9.85
C MET A 161 2.79 0.01 -8.86
N LEU A 162 1.49 0.27 -8.75
CA LEU A 162 0.60 -0.53 -7.90
C LEU A 162 0.58 -2.00 -8.33
N GLU A 163 0.41 -2.27 -9.62
CA GLU A 163 0.41 -3.63 -10.17
C GLU A 163 1.76 -4.33 -9.94
N GLN A 164 2.87 -3.63 -10.16
CA GLN A 164 4.20 -4.16 -9.86
C GLN A 164 4.38 -4.49 -8.37
N SER A 165 3.85 -3.65 -7.49
CA SER A 165 3.88 -3.86 -6.04
C SER A 165 3.11 -5.14 -5.66
N PHE A 166 1.92 -5.34 -6.23
CA PHE A 166 1.12 -6.54 -5.98
C PHE A 166 1.76 -7.81 -6.55
N GLN A 167 2.36 -7.74 -7.73
CA GLN A 167 3.12 -8.87 -8.30
C GLN A 167 4.31 -9.26 -7.39
N ASN A 168 5.05 -8.29 -6.90
CA ASN A 168 6.18 -8.54 -6.00
C ASN A 168 5.70 -9.12 -4.65
N LEU A 169 4.57 -8.63 -4.12
CA LEU A 169 3.96 -9.18 -2.92
C LEU A 169 3.53 -10.64 -3.14
N SER A 170 2.85 -10.94 -4.25
CA SER A 170 2.44 -12.31 -4.60
C SER A 170 3.65 -13.25 -4.62
N HIS A 171 4.72 -12.87 -5.29
CA HIS A 171 5.95 -13.66 -5.36
C HIS A 171 6.59 -13.89 -3.98
N THR A 172 6.53 -12.88 -3.11
CA THR A 172 7.05 -12.99 -1.73
C THR A 172 6.22 -13.99 -0.92
N LEU A 173 4.89 -13.94 -1.05
CA LEU A 173 3.98 -14.86 -0.36
C LEU A 173 4.15 -16.31 -0.83
N ASP A 174 4.28 -16.53 -2.14
CA ASP A 174 4.56 -17.87 -2.71
C ASP A 174 5.85 -18.47 -2.11
N THR A 175 6.90 -17.65 -1.98
CA THR A 175 8.18 -18.10 -1.37
C THR A 175 8.02 -18.46 0.11
N ILE A 176 7.19 -17.74 0.86
CA ILE A 176 6.90 -18.01 2.28
C ILE A 176 6.15 -19.33 2.43
N ASP A 177 5.18 -19.60 1.59
CA ASP A 177 4.39 -20.83 1.63
C ASP A 177 5.24 -22.06 1.26
N ASP A 178 6.15 -21.95 0.29
CA ASP A 178 7.10 -23.00 -0.08
C ASP A 178 8.06 -23.34 1.08
N VAL A 179 8.53 -22.34 1.82
CA VAL A 179 9.39 -22.57 3.01
C VAL A 179 8.62 -23.28 4.11
N LYS A 180 7.40 -22.85 4.44
CA LYS A 180 6.55 -23.52 5.44
C LYS A 180 6.26 -24.98 5.06
N HIS A 181 5.97 -25.24 3.79
CA HIS A 181 5.71 -26.62 3.30
C HIS A 181 6.96 -27.50 3.43
N SER A 182 8.14 -26.94 3.12
CA SER A 182 9.42 -27.68 3.24
C SER A 182 9.83 -27.95 4.69
N GLU A 183 9.47 -27.09 5.64
CA GLU A 183 9.72 -27.30 7.08
C GLU A 183 8.80 -28.39 7.65
N LEU A 184 7.51 -28.35 7.33
CA LEU A 184 6.55 -29.39 7.74
C LEU A 184 6.89 -30.77 7.20
N MET A 185 7.48 -30.88 6.00
CA MET A 185 7.93 -32.15 5.42
C MET A 185 9.22 -32.68 6.03
N LYS A 186 9.98 -31.88 6.78
CA LYS A 186 11.20 -32.31 7.49
C LYS A 186 10.92 -32.80 8.91
N GLU A 187 9.77 -32.40 9.47
CA GLU A 187 9.31 -32.80 10.81
C GLU A 187 8.38 -34.04 10.82
N ALA A 188 7.97 -34.51 9.63
CA ALA A 188 7.14 -35.69 9.42
C ALA A 188 7.98 -36.93 9.02
#